data_ba0f7541449289e2b757997ea91bac81
#
_entry.id   ba0f7541449289e2b757997ea91bac81
#
_cell.length_a   1.000
_cell.length_b   1.000
_cell.length_c   1.000
_cell.angle_alpha   90.00
_cell.angle_beta   90.00
_cell.angle_gamma   90.00
#
_symmetry.space_group_name_H-M   'P 1'
#
loop_
_entity.id
_entity.type
_entity.pdbx_description
1 polymer ?
#
loop_
_entity_poly.entity_id
_entity_poly.type
_entity_poly.pdbx_seq_one_letter_code
_entity_poly.pdbx_strand_id
1 'polypeptide(L)'
;QPTGTGESPLAAIDEWVNTTCPVCGAPSKRETNTMPQWAGSSWYFLRYVDSHNSEALVSREKADKYLPVDMYIGGVEHAVLHLLYSRFYTKFLCDIGVIDFDEPFKKLFNQGMITGKNGIKMSKSKGNVVSPDDLVRDYGCDSLRLYELFVGPPEQDAEWDDRGIEGVSRFLNRFWNLVMDSKDKDVKETKEMVKLRHKLVYDIEQRFNQFSLNTVISGFMEYNNKLMDLSKKEGGIDKETLKTFVILLAPFAPHIGEELWSQLGGTGSVFHSQWPECDAEAMKDDEVEVAVQVNGKTRAVISVPADISKEDAIAQGKEAVKDKMSGNVVKEIYVPGKIINIVCK
;
A
#
# COMPACT_ATOMS: atom_id res chain seq x y z
N GLN A 1 43.01 14.36 11.71
CA GLN A 1 42.33 14.61 12.98
C GLN A 1 41.98 16.10 13.07
N PRO A 2 40.89 16.49 13.73
CA PRO A 2 40.53 17.90 13.91
C PRO A 2 41.63 18.64 14.65
N THR A 3 41.99 19.82 14.13
CA THR A 3 43.06 20.64 14.72
C THR A 3 42.60 21.53 15.87
N GLY A 4 41.28 21.64 16.11
CA GLY A 4 40.69 22.56 17.09
C GLY A 4 40.68 24.03 16.68
N THR A 5 41.18 24.36 15.48
CA THR A 5 41.28 25.73 14.96
C THR A 5 40.03 26.19 14.20
N GLY A 6 39.06 25.28 13.95
CA GLY A 6 37.90 25.53 13.09
C GLY A 6 38.17 25.37 11.58
N GLU A 7 39.40 25.13 11.20
CA GLU A 7 39.79 24.84 9.81
C GLU A 7 39.58 23.36 9.47
N SER A 8 39.34 23.08 8.17
CA SER A 8 39.27 21.70 7.68
C SER A 8 40.57 20.96 7.99
N PRO A 9 40.51 19.72 8.53
CA PRO A 9 41.71 18.89 8.70
C PRO A 9 42.51 18.67 7.41
N LEU A 10 41.85 18.74 6.25
CA LEU A 10 42.49 18.63 4.93
C LEU A 10 43.37 19.84 4.60
N ALA A 11 43.02 21.03 5.12
CA ALA A 11 43.81 22.26 4.90
C ALA A 11 45.21 22.18 5.49
N ALA A 12 45.41 21.38 6.53
CA ALA A 12 46.69 21.15 7.19
C ALA A 12 47.60 20.12 6.49
N ILE A 13 47.16 19.51 5.37
CA ILE A 13 47.91 18.49 4.64
C ILE A 13 48.39 19.08 3.30
N ASP A 14 49.55 19.74 3.35
CA ASP A 14 50.13 20.44 2.21
C ASP A 14 50.29 19.55 0.95
N GLU A 15 50.72 18.30 1.13
CA GLU A 15 50.89 17.34 0.05
C GLU A 15 49.52 16.99 -0.65
N TRP A 16 48.43 17.08 0.10
CA TRP A 16 47.10 16.84 -0.45
C TRP A 16 46.50 18.11 -1.06
N VAL A 17 46.69 19.26 -0.41
CA VAL A 17 46.14 20.55 -0.85
C VAL A 17 46.77 21.00 -2.15
N ASN A 18 48.10 20.93 -2.28
CA ASN A 18 48.80 21.39 -3.46
C ASN A 18 48.75 20.33 -4.58
N THR A 19 48.32 20.75 -5.73
CA THR A 19 48.13 19.86 -6.91
C THR A 19 48.38 20.62 -8.21
N THR A 20 48.22 19.96 -9.33
CA THR A 20 48.27 20.57 -10.66
C THR A 20 46.86 20.55 -11.27
N CYS A 21 46.54 21.58 -12.02
CA CYS A 21 45.29 21.63 -12.78
C CYS A 21 45.26 20.49 -13.82
N PRO A 22 44.25 19.62 -13.86
CA PRO A 22 44.18 18.51 -14.80
C PRO A 22 43.97 18.96 -16.26
N VAL A 23 43.58 20.21 -16.48
CA VAL A 23 43.32 20.75 -17.81
C VAL A 23 44.57 21.45 -18.38
N CYS A 24 45.22 22.31 -17.62
CA CYS A 24 46.33 23.14 -18.12
C CYS A 24 47.68 22.84 -17.45
N GLY A 25 47.77 21.96 -16.46
CA GLY A 25 48.98 21.60 -15.76
C GLY A 25 49.56 22.68 -14.81
N ALA A 26 48.89 23.82 -14.64
CA ALA A 26 49.35 24.87 -13.76
C ALA A 26 49.25 24.46 -12.24
N PRO A 27 50.09 25.02 -11.38
CA PRO A 27 49.93 24.83 -9.93
C PRO A 27 48.56 25.23 -9.45
N SER A 28 47.92 24.39 -8.67
CA SER A 28 46.53 24.58 -8.19
C SER A 28 46.42 24.05 -6.75
N LYS A 29 45.29 24.37 -6.13
CA LYS A 29 44.93 23.84 -4.81
C LYS A 29 43.62 23.08 -4.88
N ARG A 30 43.55 21.95 -4.17
CA ARG A 30 42.31 21.26 -3.95
C ARG A 30 41.40 22.02 -2.99
N GLU A 31 40.10 21.87 -3.19
CA GLU A 31 39.09 22.33 -2.21
C GLU A 31 39.27 21.58 -0.88
N THR A 32 39.34 22.29 0.21
CA THR A 32 39.56 21.71 1.54
C THR A 32 38.30 21.55 2.35
N ASN A 33 37.16 22.11 1.91
CA ASN A 33 35.88 21.83 2.51
C ASN A 33 35.45 20.39 2.21
N THR A 34 34.93 19.73 3.22
CA THR A 34 34.33 18.41 3.06
C THR A 34 32.83 18.54 2.78
N MET A 35 32.28 17.62 1.98
CA MET A 35 30.83 17.52 1.84
C MET A 35 30.23 17.11 3.19
N PRO A 36 29.04 17.64 3.54
CA PRO A 36 28.33 17.24 4.75
C PRO A 36 28.00 15.74 4.78
N GLN A 37 27.49 15.29 5.92
CA GLN A 37 27.15 13.89 6.18
C GLN A 37 26.27 13.20 5.11
N TRP A 38 25.53 13.95 4.31
CA TRP A 38 24.68 13.44 3.24
C TRP A 38 25.43 12.92 2.01
N ALA A 39 26.72 13.20 1.89
CA ALA A 39 27.52 12.77 0.74
C ALA A 39 27.53 11.25 0.57
N GLY A 40 27.68 10.49 1.65
CA GLY A 40 27.67 9.02 1.60
C GLY A 40 26.31 8.45 1.19
N SER A 41 25.22 9.02 1.72
CA SER A 41 23.86 8.56 1.43
C SER A 41 23.29 9.05 0.09
N SER A 42 23.94 10.03 -0.55
CA SER A 42 23.40 10.64 -1.79
C SER A 42 23.51 9.78 -3.05
N TRP A 43 24.23 8.66 -3.00
CA TRP A 43 24.40 7.76 -4.13
C TRP A 43 24.19 6.27 -3.79
N TYR A 44 23.69 5.94 -2.59
CA TYR A 44 23.53 4.56 -2.13
C TYR A 44 22.68 3.70 -3.06
N PHE A 45 21.63 4.27 -3.68
CA PHE A 45 20.74 3.58 -4.61
C PHE A 45 21.47 3.12 -5.88
N LEU A 46 22.48 3.86 -6.34
CA LEU A 46 23.38 3.41 -7.42
C LEU A 46 24.16 2.18 -6.97
N ARG A 47 24.74 2.22 -5.78
CA ARG A 47 25.56 1.12 -5.25
C ARG A 47 24.74 -0.13 -4.93
N TYR A 48 23.49 0.00 -4.49
CA TYR A 48 22.60 -1.14 -4.22
C TYR A 48 22.38 -2.01 -5.44
N VAL A 49 22.34 -1.43 -6.64
CA VAL A 49 22.16 -2.15 -7.90
C VAL A 49 23.35 -3.08 -8.18
N ASP A 50 24.55 -2.71 -7.74
CA ASP A 50 25.80 -3.43 -8.04
C ASP A 50 26.76 -3.46 -6.84
N SER A 51 26.29 -3.93 -5.70
CA SER A 51 26.97 -3.84 -4.40
C SER A 51 28.32 -4.57 -4.34
N HIS A 52 28.52 -5.60 -5.16
CA HIS A 52 29.73 -6.41 -5.17
C HIS A 52 30.75 -6.02 -6.28
N ASN A 53 30.47 -4.98 -7.04
CA ASN A 53 31.37 -4.52 -8.10
C ASN A 53 32.62 -3.87 -7.48
N SER A 54 33.80 -4.44 -7.76
CA SER A 54 35.11 -3.94 -7.30
C SER A 54 35.78 -3.00 -8.30
N GLU A 55 35.32 -2.98 -9.56
CA GLU A 55 35.97 -2.28 -10.67
C GLU A 55 35.37 -0.90 -10.92
N ALA A 56 34.06 -0.73 -10.63
CA ALA A 56 33.34 0.49 -10.90
C ALA A 56 32.35 0.83 -9.76
N LEU A 57 31.94 2.09 -9.71
CA LEU A 57 30.89 2.59 -8.81
C LEU A 57 29.59 1.80 -9.01
N VAL A 58 29.23 1.57 -10.27
CA VAL A 58 28.13 0.73 -10.74
C VAL A 58 28.44 0.33 -12.20
N SER A 59 28.09 -0.88 -12.62
CA SER A 59 28.19 -1.25 -14.03
C SER A 59 27.13 -0.51 -14.85
N ARG A 60 27.49 -0.08 -16.04
CA ARG A 60 26.59 0.63 -16.94
C ARG A 60 25.34 -0.21 -17.25
N GLU A 61 25.53 -1.48 -17.57
CA GLU A 61 24.43 -2.42 -17.86
C GLU A 61 23.39 -2.47 -16.76
N LYS A 62 23.84 -2.59 -15.49
CA LYS A 62 22.92 -2.64 -14.36
C LYS A 62 22.26 -1.28 -14.08
N ALA A 63 23.00 -0.18 -14.20
CA ALA A 63 22.44 1.16 -14.07
C ALA A 63 21.33 1.39 -15.09
N ASP A 64 21.55 1.09 -16.36
CA ASP A 64 20.57 1.28 -17.44
C ASP A 64 19.32 0.39 -17.26
N LYS A 65 19.50 -0.81 -16.67
CA LYS A 65 18.40 -1.75 -16.45
C LYS A 65 17.49 -1.38 -15.27
N TYR A 66 18.07 -0.91 -14.18
CA TYR A 66 17.36 -0.79 -12.88
C TYR A 66 17.13 0.65 -12.40
N LEU A 67 17.74 1.63 -13.08
CA LEU A 67 17.67 3.03 -12.69
C LEU A 67 17.16 3.90 -13.87
N PRO A 68 16.66 5.13 -13.59
CA PRO A 68 16.47 5.74 -12.29
C PRO A 68 15.41 5.01 -11.44
N VAL A 69 15.45 5.22 -10.12
CA VAL A 69 14.51 4.59 -9.16
C VAL A 69 13.07 4.93 -9.52
N ASP A 70 12.20 3.93 -9.59
CA ASP A 70 10.82 4.13 -10.04
C ASP A 70 9.98 4.97 -9.07
N MET A 71 10.12 4.71 -7.76
CA MET A 71 9.42 5.45 -6.71
C MET A 71 10.31 5.63 -5.49
N TYR A 72 10.44 6.87 -5.03
CA TYR A 72 11.23 7.23 -3.87
C TYR A 72 10.36 7.82 -2.77
N ILE A 73 10.40 7.21 -1.59
CA ILE A 73 9.54 7.55 -0.47
C ILE A 73 10.40 8.10 0.66
N GLY A 74 10.04 9.27 1.19
CA GLY A 74 10.79 9.88 2.30
C GLY A 74 10.16 11.17 2.79
N GLY A 75 10.69 11.68 3.93
CA GLY A 75 10.19 12.90 4.55
C GLY A 75 10.51 14.15 3.73
N VAL A 76 9.61 15.12 3.76
CA VAL A 76 9.75 16.39 3.03
C VAL A 76 10.97 17.20 3.49
N GLU A 77 11.44 17.00 4.72
CA GLU A 77 12.64 17.66 5.27
C GLU A 77 13.91 17.37 4.49
N HIS A 78 13.94 16.26 3.75
CA HIS A 78 15.07 15.88 2.91
C HIS A 78 15.16 16.65 1.58
N ALA A 79 14.19 17.51 1.26
CA ALA A 79 14.17 18.29 0.02
C ALA A 79 15.45 19.15 -0.15
N VAL A 80 15.91 19.79 0.93
CA VAL A 80 17.14 20.62 0.98
C VAL A 80 18.34 19.88 1.55
N LEU A 81 18.22 18.60 1.85
CA LEU A 81 19.25 17.74 2.43
C LEU A 81 19.58 16.61 1.45
N HIS A 82 19.20 15.38 1.78
CA HIS A 82 19.51 14.19 1.00
C HIS A 82 19.06 14.27 -0.48
N LEU A 83 17.88 14.78 -0.77
CA LEU A 83 17.36 14.87 -2.15
C LEU A 83 18.16 15.84 -3.00
N LEU A 84 18.57 16.99 -2.44
CA LEU A 84 19.43 17.94 -3.13
C LEU A 84 20.76 17.32 -3.52
N TYR A 85 21.42 16.63 -2.56
CA TYR A 85 22.70 15.96 -2.81
C TYR A 85 22.57 14.78 -3.79
N SER A 86 21.49 14.00 -3.69
CA SER A 86 21.25 12.89 -4.62
C SER A 86 21.11 13.37 -6.06
N ARG A 87 20.38 14.46 -6.28
CA ARG A 87 20.24 15.09 -7.59
C ARG A 87 21.58 15.66 -8.09
N PHE A 88 22.34 16.33 -7.23
CA PHE A 88 23.65 16.85 -7.56
C PHE A 88 24.61 15.73 -8.00
N TYR A 89 24.70 14.64 -7.24
CA TYR A 89 25.54 13.49 -7.59
C TYR A 89 25.11 12.85 -8.91
N THR A 90 23.80 12.65 -9.10
CA THR A 90 23.28 12.04 -10.33
C THR A 90 23.62 12.89 -11.55
N LYS A 91 23.41 14.22 -11.49
CA LYS A 91 23.78 15.13 -12.58
C LYS A 91 25.28 15.12 -12.86
N PHE A 92 26.11 15.17 -11.83
CA PHE A 92 27.55 15.09 -11.98
C PHE A 92 27.99 13.76 -12.63
N LEU A 93 27.45 12.62 -12.18
CA LEU A 93 27.78 11.32 -12.74
C LEU A 93 27.31 11.17 -14.20
N CYS A 94 26.19 11.80 -14.54
CA CYS A 94 25.70 11.90 -15.91
C CYS A 94 26.65 12.76 -16.77
N ASP A 95 27.07 13.94 -16.29
CA ASP A 95 27.96 14.84 -17.00
C ASP A 95 29.31 14.20 -17.34
N ILE A 96 29.84 13.35 -16.45
CA ILE A 96 31.10 12.63 -16.67
C ILE A 96 30.92 11.25 -17.36
N GLY A 97 29.70 10.91 -17.78
CA GLY A 97 29.38 9.72 -18.58
C GLY A 97 29.36 8.39 -17.81
N VAL A 98 29.25 8.41 -16.50
CA VAL A 98 29.13 7.19 -15.68
C VAL A 98 27.73 6.57 -15.80
N ILE A 99 26.69 7.39 -15.91
CA ILE A 99 25.28 7.01 -16.09
C ILE A 99 24.65 7.84 -17.20
N ASP A 100 23.46 7.43 -17.74
CA ASP A 100 22.77 8.11 -18.85
C ASP A 100 21.55 8.94 -18.43
N PHE A 101 21.27 9.03 -17.16
CA PHE A 101 20.13 9.79 -16.65
C PHE A 101 20.61 10.89 -15.70
N ASP A 102 19.90 12.02 -15.68
CA ASP A 102 20.25 13.21 -14.91
C ASP A 102 19.34 13.46 -13.69
N GLU A 103 18.28 12.65 -13.53
CA GLU A 103 17.42 12.66 -12.34
C GLU A 103 17.38 11.28 -11.69
N PRO A 104 17.60 11.19 -10.35
CA PRO A 104 17.75 9.91 -9.66
C PRO A 104 16.43 9.15 -9.49
N PHE A 105 15.30 9.84 -9.46
CA PHE A 105 13.98 9.29 -9.10
C PHE A 105 12.93 9.68 -10.12
N LYS A 106 12.16 8.70 -10.65
CA LYS A 106 11.05 8.94 -11.58
C LYS A 106 9.85 9.55 -10.87
N LYS A 107 9.58 9.11 -9.63
CA LYS A 107 8.49 9.59 -8.80
C LYS A 107 8.96 9.78 -7.37
N LEU A 108 8.68 10.95 -6.80
CA LEU A 108 8.89 11.25 -5.39
C LEU A 108 7.54 11.21 -4.66
N PHE A 109 7.48 10.51 -3.54
CA PHE A 109 6.34 10.51 -2.63
C PHE A 109 6.81 10.97 -1.25
N ASN A 110 6.32 12.12 -0.81
CA ASN A 110 6.61 12.64 0.52
C ASN A 110 5.57 12.10 1.51
N GLN A 111 6.04 11.40 2.52
CA GLN A 111 5.22 10.91 3.62
C GLN A 111 5.01 12.01 4.67
N GLY A 112 3.86 11.92 5.39
CA GLY A 112 3.60 12.71 6.57
C GLY A 112 4.45 12.26 7.76
N MET A 113 4.34 12.98 8.86
CA MET A 113 5.06 12.70 10.11
C MET A 113 4.14 12.04 11.13
N ILE A 114 4.59 10.96 11.74
CA ILE A 114 3.95 10.41 12.93
C ILE A 114 4.44 11.20 14.15
N THR A 115 3.53 11.91 14.79
CA THR A 115 3.79 12.73 15.97
C THR A 115 3.42 12.00 17.26
N GLY A 116 3.97 12.43 18.37
CA GLY A 116 3.50 12.03 19.69
C GLY A 116 2.20 12.77 20.07
N LYS A 117 1.75 12.59 21.31
CA LYS A 117 0.56 13.26 21.86
C LYS A 117 0.58 14.77 21.64
N ASN A 118 -0.57 15.34 21.30
CA ASN A 118 -0.81 16.76 21.00
C ASN A 118 -0.04 17.26 19.76
N GLY A 119 0.21 16.40 18.78
CA GLY A 119 0.90 16.78 17.54
C GLY A 119 2.37 17.14 17.71
N ILE A 120 2.99 16.80 18.85
CA ILE A 120 4.37 17.15 19.15
C ILE A 120 5.30 16.15 18.49
N LYS A 121 6.26 16.65 17.68
CA LYS A 121 7.30 15.80 17.07
C LYS A 121 8.01 14.98 18.15
N MET A 122 8.11 13.67 17.92
CA MET A 122 8.83 12.76 18.80
C MET A 122 10.32 13.09 18.82
N SER A 123 10.91 13.15 20.01
CA SER A 123 12.36 13.29 20.17
C SER A 123 12.83 12.69 21.49
N LYS A 124 14.05 12.16 21.50
CA LYS A 124 14.67 11.61 22.73
C LYS A 124 14.78 12.64 23.84
N SER A 125 15.07 13.90 23.48
CA SER A 125 15.19 15.00 24.45
C SER A 125 13.86 15.38 25.11
N LYS A 126 12.73 15.08 24.49
CA LYS A 126 11.38 15.33 25.04
C LYS A 126 10.80 14.11 25.78
N GLY A 127 11.46 12.96 25.70
CA GLY A 127 10.99 11.73 26.34
C GLY A 127 9.64 11.19 25.80
N ASN A 128 9.25 11.61 24.59
CA ASN A 128 7.95 11.25 23.96
C ASN A 128 8.11 10.28 22.79
N VAL A 129 9.23 9.56 22.72
CA VAL A 129 9.49 8.55 21.68
C VAL A 129 8.78 7.25 22.06
N VAL A 130 8.07 6.66 21.11
CA VAL A 130 7.54 5.31 21.21
C VAL A 130 8.59 4.33 20.71
N SER A 131 8.93 3.31 21.51
CA SER A 131 9.91 2.29 21.11
C SER A 131 9.23 1.20 20.29
N PRO A 132 9.67 0.94 19.06
CA PRO A 132 9.19 -0.20 18.28
C PRO A 132 9.42 -1.54 19.00
N ASP A 133 10.50 -1.69 19.77
CA ASP A 133 10.87 -2.93 20.45
C ASP A 133 9.80 -3.37 21.46
N ASP A 134 9.24 -2.41 22.21
CA ASP A 134 8.16 -2.67 23.16
C ASP A 134 6.89 -3.13 22.45
N LEU A 135 6.53 -2.49 21.35
CA LEU A 135 5.34 -2.84 20.56
C LEU A 135 5.50 -4.21 19.88
N VAL A 136 6.69 -4.51 19.36
CA VAL A 136 6.99 -5.81 18.75
C VAL A 136 6.91 -6.92 19.80
N ARG A 137 7.41 -6.69 21.01
CA ARG A 137 7.33 -7.66 22.11
C ARG A 137 5.88 -7.92 22.52
N ASP A 138 5.05 -6.88 22.62
CA ASP A 138 3.71 -6.96 23.19
C ASP A 138 2.65 -7.35 22.16
N TYR A 139 2.79 -6.96 20.89
CA TYR A 139 1.79 -7.17 19.82
C TYR A 139 2.31 -7.94 18.60
N GLY A 140 3.62 -8.12 18.48
CA GLY A 140 4.25 -8.71 17.32
C GLY A 140 4.56 -7.69 16.19
N CYS A 141 5.57 -8.01 15.40
CA CYS A 141 6.07 -7.14 14.32
C CYS A 141 5.00 -6.86 13.26
N ASP A 142 4.22 -7.85 12.88
CA ASP A 142 3.17 -7.69 11.85
C ASP A 142 2.06 -6.73 12.29
N SER A 143 1.70 -6.73 13.59
CA SER A 143 0.75 -5.76 14.13
C SER A 143 1.28 -4.33 14.05
N LEU A 144 2.55 -4.12 14.38
CA LEU A 144 3.19 -2.81 14.26
C LEU A 144 3.22 -2.34 12.79
N ARG A 145 3.70 -3.18 11.88
CA ARG A 145 3.76 -2.87 10.44
C ARG A 145 2.41 -2.46 9.86
N LEU A 146 1.37 -3.23 10.16
CA LEU A 146 0.02 -2.93 9.72
C LEU A 146 -0.51 -1.64 10.35
N TYR A 147 -0.22 -1.40 11.64
CA TYR A 147 -0.70 -0.21 12.32
C TYR A 147 -0.06 1.07 11.78
N GLU A 148 1.25 1.06 11.51
CA GLU A 148 1.94 2.20 10.89
C GLU A 148 1.33 2.58 9.53
N LEU A 149 0.88 1.60 8.75
CA LEU A 149 0.19 1.85 7.48
C LEU A 149 -1.27 2.26 7.66
N PHE A 150 -1.92 1.81 8.74
CA PHE A 150 -3.35 2.02 9.00
C PHE A 150 -3.67 3.37 9.64
N VAL A 151 -2.72 3.99 10.35
CA VAL A 151 -2.94 5.17 11.19
C VAL A 151 -3.53 6.37 10.44
N GLY A 152 -3.27 6.48 9.13
CA GLY A 152 -3.81 7.54 8.28
C GLY A 152 -3.32 7.46 6.84
N PRO A 153 -3.76 8.37 5.96
CA PRO A 153 -3.19 8.50 4.62
C PRO A 153 -1.69 8.75 4.71
N PRO A 154 -0.85 8.03 3.93
CA PRO A 154 0.61 8.08 4.10
C PRO A 154 1.22 9.47 3.88
N GLU A 155 0.56 10.35 3.14
CA GLU A 155 1.00 11.74 2.88
C GLU A 155 0.61 12.74 3.98
N GLN A 156 -0.19 12.33 4.96
CA GLN A 156 -0.67 13.20 6.02
C GLN A 156 0.03 12.92 7.35
N ASP A 157 0.19 13.98 8.14
CA ASP A 157 0.64 13.82 9.53
C ASP A 157 -0.42 13.09 10.35
N ALA A 158 0.03 12.20 11.24
CA ALA A 158 -0.84 11.47 12.14
C ALA A 158 -0.30 11.49 13.57
N GLU A 159 -1.20 11.52 14.53
CA GLU A 159 -0.84 11.38 15.94
C GLU A 159 -0.83 9.90 16.33
N TRP A 160 0.23 9.47 17.02
CA TRP A 160 0.33 8.11 17.52
C TRP A 160 -0.66 7.86 18.66
N ASP A 161 -1.48 6.81 18.52
CA ASP A 161 -2.38 6.31 19.58
C ASP A 161 -2.06 4.83 19.90
N ASP A 162 -1.55 4.58 21.10
CA ASP A 162 -1.18 3.24 21.56
C ASP A 162 -2.33 2.22 21.50
N ARG A 163 -3.59 2.68 21.52
CA ARG A 163 -4.78 1.80 21.45
C ARG A 163 -5.09 1.33 20.02
N GLY A 164 -4.61 2.03 19.00
CA GLY A 164 -4.91 1.70 17.61
C GLY A 164 -4.31 0.36 17.19
N ILE A 165 -3.13 0.00 17.70
CA ILE A 165 -2.46 -1.27 17.40
C ILE A 165 -3.25 -2.49 17.89
N GLU A 166 -4.03 -2.36 19.00
CA GLU A 166 -4.88 -3.45 19.48
C GLU A 166 -5.94 -3.88 18.47
N GLY A 167 -6.50 -2.91 17.73
CA GLY A 167 -7.49 -3.19 16.67
C GLY A 167 -6.90 -4.05 15.56
N VAL A 168 -5.68 -3.72 15.15
CA VAL A 168 -4.93 -4.46 14.13
C VAL A 168 -4.54 -5.85 14.63
N SER A 169 -4.01 -5.95 15.84
CA SER A 169 -3.66 -7.23 16.46
C SER A 169 -4.88 -8.16 16.57
N ARG A 170 -6.05 -7.64 16.98
CA ARG A 170 -7.29 -8.42 16.98
C ARG A 170 -7.70 -8.90 15.59
N PHE A 171 -7.51 -8.06 14.55
CA PHE A 171 -7.77 -8.48 13.18
C PHE A 171 -6.88 -9.67 12.79
N LEU A 172 -5.56 -9.61 12.99
CA LEU A 172 -4.64 -10.71 12.67
C LEU A 172 -5.01 -12.00 13.42
N ASN A 173 -5.31 -11.90 14.72
CA ASN A 173 -5.74 -13.07 15.51
C ASN A 173 -7.05 -13.68 15.00
N ARG A 174 -8.02 -12.85 14.60
CA ARG A 174 -9.30 -13.33 14.04
C ARG A 174 -9.09 -14.01 12.69
N PHE A 175 -8.21 -13.47 11.85
CA PHE A 175 -7.88 -14.09 10.57
C PHE A 175 -7.11 -15.40 10.77
N TRP A 176 -6.15 -15.43 11.69
CA TRP A 176 -5.47 -16.67 12.08
C TRP A 176 -6.48 -17.76 12.48
N ASN A 177 -7.39 -17.45 13.38
CA ASN A 177 -8.39 -18.42 13.84
C ASN A 177 -9.29 -18.88 12.68
N LEU A 178 -9.74 -17.98 11.81
CA LEU A 178 -10.52 -18.35 10.63
C LEU A 178 -9.81 -19.37 9.74
N VAL A 179 -8.52 -19.16 9.49
CA VAL A 179 -7.70 -20.11 8.71
C VAL A 179 -7.56 -21.44 9.44
N MET A 180 -7.21 -21.43 10.72
CA MET A 180 -7.02 -22.65 11.52
C MET A 180 -8.32 -23.45 11.65
N ASP A 181 -9.44 -22.79 11.79
CA ASP A 181 -10.76 -23.44 11.86
C ASP A 181 -11.21 -24.04 10.53
N SER A 182 -10.66 -23.57 9.40
CA SER A 182 -11.07 -23.99 8.05
C SER A 182 -10.10 -24.95 7.37
N LYS A 183 -8.78 -24.87 7.67
CA LYS A 183 -7.70 -25.53 6.91
C LYS A 183 -7.82 -27.04 6.74
N ASP A 184 -8.38 -27.73 7.74
CA ASP A 184 -8.52 -29.20 7.76
C ASP A 184 -9.91 -29.68 7.35
N LYS A 185 -10.80 -28.75 6.97
CA LYS A 185 -12.15 -29.06 6.49
C LYS A 185 -12.17 -29.21 4.97
N ASP A 186 -13.00 -30.14 4.50
CA ASP A 186 -13.30 -30.27 3.06
C ASP A 186 -14.44 -29.34 2.67
N VAL A 187 -14.15 -28.03 2.69
CA VAL A 187 -15.11 -26.99 2.27
C VAL A 187 -15.04 -26.83 0.77
N LYS A 188 -16.16 -27.10 0.11
CA LYS A 188 -16.29 -26.86 -1.33
C LYS A 188 -16.44 -25.38 -1.60
N GLU A 189 -15.74 -24.92 -2.63
CA GLU A 189 -15.86 -23.54 -3.11
C GLU A 189 -17.30 -23.24 -3.53
N THR A 190 -17.88 -22.14 -3.02
CA THR A 190 -19.19 -21.66 -3.40
C THR A 190 -19.08 -20.45 -4.32
N LYS A 191 -20.11 -20.13 -5.08
CA LYS A 191 -20.14 -18.92 -5.90
C LYS A 191 -19.88 -17.65 -5.08
N GLU A 192 -20.38 -17.61 -3.85
CA GLU A 192 -20.19 -16.47 -2.95
C GLU A 192 -18.73 -16.33 -2.50
N MET A 193 -18.01 -17.44 -2.26
CA MET A 193 -16.58 -17.47 -1.98
C MET A 193 -15.77 -16.96 -3.18
N VAL A 194 -16.04 -17.48 -4.38
CA VAL A 194 -15.39 -17.06 -5.63
C VAL A 194 -15.54 -15.55 -5.84
N LYS A 195 -16.78 -15.07 -5.75
CA LYS A 195 -17.08 -13.65 -5.91
C LYS A 195 -16.38 -12.78 -4.90
N LEU A 196 -16.41 -13.16 -3.61
CA LEU A 196 -15.75 -12.44 -2.54
C LEU A 196 -14.24 -12.39 -2.73
N ARG A 197 -13.63 -13.50 -3.17
CA ARG A 197 -12.21 -13.62 -3.51
C ARG A 197 -11.82 -12.64 -4.62
N HIS A 198 -12.52 -12.64 -5.75
CA HIS A 198 -12.20 -11.75 -6.86
C HIS A 198 -12.45 -10.26 -6.52
N LYS A 199 -13.51 -9.96 -5.77
CA LYS A 199 -13.73 -8.60 -5.24
C LYS A 199 -12.60 -8.15 -4.29
N LEU A 200 -12.10 -9.05 -3.43
CA LEU A 200 -10.95 -8.77 -2.56
C LEU A 200 -9.70 -8.40 -3.38
N VAL A 201 -9.34 -9.22 -4.39
CA VAL A 201 -8.20 -8.96 -5.26
C VAL A 201 -8.34 -7.59 -5.91
N TYR A 202 -9.47 -7.34 -6.56
CA TYR A 202 -9.74 -6.08 -7.24
C TYR A 202 -9.63 -4.86 -6.30
N ASP A 203 -10.30 -4.89 -5.15
CA ASP A 203 -10.33 -3.76 -4.23
C ASP A 203 -8.95 -3.47 -3.63
N ILE A 204 -8.18 -4.52 -3.28
CA ILE A 204 -6.83 -4.36 -2.75
C ILE A 204 -5.89 -3.77 -3.81
N GLU A 205 -5.95 -4.27 -5.05
CA GLU A 205 -5.16 -3.72 -6.15
C GLU A 205 -5.48 -2.26 -6.44
N GLN A 206 -6.76 -1.88 -6.50
CA GLN A 206 -7.14 -0.49 -6.74
C GLN A 206 -6.61 0.45 -5.65
N ARG A 207 -6.75 0.06 -4.39
CA ARG A 207 -6.26 0.85 -3.25
C ARG A 207 -4.73 0.91 -3.24
N PHE A 208 -4.06 -0.19 -3.56
CA PHE A 208 -2.60 -0.27 -3.63
C PHE A 208 -2.05 0.60 -4.77
N ASN A 209 -2.63 0.53 -5.96
CA ASN A 209 -2.23 1.34 -7.12
C ASN A 209 -2.40 2.86 -6.87
N GLN A 210 -3.38 3.23 -6.04
CA GLN A 210 -3.56 4.62 -5.58
C GLN A 210 -2.63 4.99 -4.43
N PHE A 211 -1.82 4.07 -3.93
CA PHE A 211 -0.98 4.21 -2.75
C PHE A 211 -1.76 4.57 -1.47
N SER A 212 -3.04 4.20 -1.41
CA SER A 212 -3.93 4.41 -0.27
C SER A 212 -3.77 3.29 0.75
N LEU A 213 -2.58 3.16 1.35
CA LEU A 213 -2.17 2.01 2.16
C LEU A 213 -3.06 1.81 3.40
N ASN A 214 -3.53 2.88 4.02
CA ASN A 214 -4.46 2.83 5.14
C ASN A 214 -5.79 2.16 4.74
N THR A 215 -6.28 2.43 3.54
CA THR A 215 -7.52 1.80 3.04
C THR A 215 -7.30 0.35 2.60
N VAL A 216 -6.07 -0.03 2.22
CA VAL A 216 -5.71 -1.44 2.02
C VAL A 216 -5.90 -2.22 3.31
N ILE A 217 -5.37 -1.71 4.44
CA ILE A 217 -5.48 -2.39 5.74
C ILE A 217 -6.94 -2.47 6.21
N SER A 218 -7.71 -1.38 6.12
CA SER A 218 -9.15 -1.45 6.44
C SER A 218 -9.90 -2.41 5.52
N GLY A 219 -9.50 -2.51 4.25
CA GLY A 219 -10.05 -3.49 3.31
C GLY A 219 -9.85 -4.92 3.78
N PHE A 220 -8.65 -5.29 4.21
CA PHE A 220 -8.42 -6.61 4.79
C PHE A 220 -9.32 -6.88 5.99
N MET A 221 -9.52 -5.90 6.88
CA MET A 221 -10.42 -6.05 8.03
C MET A 221 -11.88 -6.26 7.59
N GLU A 222 -12.35 -5.49 6.61
CA GLU A 222 -13.70 -5.62 6.05
C GLU A 222 -13.93 -7.00 5.42
N TYR A 223 -12.98 -7.45 4.59
CA TYR A 223 -13.08 -8.75 3.92
C TYR A 223 -12.95 -9.91 4.90
N ASN A 224 -12.12 -9.79 5.94
CA ASN A 224 -12.07 -10.78 7.01
C ASN A 224 -13.43 -10.92 7.73
N ASN A 225 -14.13 -9.82 8.00
CA ASN A 225 -15.45 -9.88 8.59
C ASN A 225 -16.45 -10.61 7.69
N LYS A 226 -16.46 -10.31 6.37
CA LYS A 226 -17.30 -11.00 5.37
C LYS A 226 -16.99 -12.49 5.30
N LEU A 227 -15.69 -12.88 5.30
CA LEU A 227 -15.27 -14.28 5.33
C LEU A 227 -15.70 -14.98 6.61
N MET A 228 -15.60 -14.32 7.77
CA MET A 228 -16.06 -14.92 9.02
C MET A 228 -17.58 -15.18 9.05
N ASP A 229 -18.36 -14.29 8.47
CA ASP A 229 -19.82 -14.48 8.39
C ASP A 229 -20.16 -15.58 7.37
N LEU A 230 -19.45 -15.64 6.26
CA LEU A 230 -19.59 -16.71 5.27
C LEU A 230 -19.15 -18.07 5.83
N SER A 231 -18.07 -18.11 6.62
CA SER A 231 -17.60 -19.31 7.30
C SER A 231 -18.63 -19.89 8.27
N LYS A 232 -19.38 -19.03 9.00
CA LYS A 232 -20.48 -19.49 9.87
C LYS A 232 -21.61 -20.15 9.08
N LYS A 233 -21.90 -19.60 7.89
CA LYS A 233 -22.98 -20.07 7.00
C LYS A 233 -22.60 -21.38 6.34
N GLU A 234 -21.38 -21.48 5.80
CA GLU A 234 -20.89 -22.59 4.97
C GLU A 234 -20.09 -23.65 5.76
N GLY A 235 -19.84 -23.44 7.06
CA GLY A 235 -19.08 -24.33 7.90
C GLY A 235 -17.56 -24.22 7.82
N GLY A 236 -17.06 -23.26 7.04
CA GLY A 236 -15.64 -22.93 6.82
C GLY A 236 -15.46 -22.13 5.55
N ILE A 237 -14.21 -21.86 5.17
CA ILE A 237 -13.83 -21.21 3.92
C ILE A 237 -12.93 -22.15 3.13
N ASP A 238 -13.09 -22.19 1.81
CA ASP A 238 -12.26 -22.99 0.92
C ASP A 238 -10.80 -22.54 0.90
N LYS A 239 -9.90 -23.47 0.61
CA LYS A 239 -8.45 -23.22 0.68
C LYS A 239 -7.97 -22.17 -0.34
N GLU A 240 -8.59 -22.10 -1.51
CA GLU A 240 -8.17 -21.15 -2.54
C GLU A 240 -8.46 -19.71 -2.13
N THR A 241 -9.65 -19.47 -1.57
CA THR A 241 -10.00 -18.16 -1.02
C THR A 241 -9.07 -17.76 0.13
N LEU A 242 -8.74 -18.67 1.04
CA LEU A 242 -7.81 -18.39 2.13
C LEU A 242 -6.39 -18.12 1.64
N LYS A 243 -5.88 -18.93 0.69
CA LYS A 243 -4.55 -18.72 0.08
C LYS A 243 -4.46 -17.38 -0.63
N THR A 244 -5.49 -17.00 -1.38
CA THR A 244 -5.56 -15.70 -2.04
C THR A 244 -5.44 -14.56 -1.02
N PHE A 245 -6.19 -14.64 0.08
CA PHE A 245 -6.09 -13.62 1.13
C PHE A 245 -4.69 -13.56 1.75
N VAL A 246 -4.07 -14.72 2.00
CA VAL A 246 -2.72 -14.81 2.58
C VAL A 246 -1.67 -14.20 1.63
N ILE A 247 -1.74 -14.47 0.33
CA ILE A 247 -0.81 -13.88 -0.67
C ILE A 247 -0.93 -12.35 -0.66
N LEU A 248 -2.16 -11.82 -0.68
CA LEU A 248 -2.39 -10.38 -0.68
C LEU A 248 -1.94 -9.71 0.63
N LEU A 249 -2.09 -10.38 1.77
CA LEU A 249 -1.72 -9.88 3.09
C LEU A 249 -0.21 -9.95 3.35
N ALA A 250 0.49 -10.94 2.80
CA ALA A 250 1.91 -11.23 3.11
C ALA A 250 2.85 -10.02 2.96
N PRO A 251 2.76 -9.14 1.95
CA PRO A 251 3.62 -7.95 1.86
C PRO A 251 3.48 -6.99 3.06
N PHE A 252 2.33 -6.98 3.70
CA PHE A 252 2.01 -6.13 4.84
C PHE A 252 2.31 -6.81 6.18
N ALA A 253 2.05 -8.10 6.27
CA ALA A 253 2.22 -8.95 7.47
C ALA A 253 2.99 -10.23 7.12
N PRO A 254 4.33 -10.13 6.91
CA PRO A 254 5.13 -11.21 6.36
C PRO A 254 5.19 -12.46 7.24
N HIS A 255 5.27 -12.32 8.55
CA HIS A 255 5.45 -13.47 9.45
C HIS A 255 4.20 -14.33 9.52
N ILE A 256 3.04 -13.72 9.72
CA ILE A 256 1.76 -14.45 9.71
C ILE A 256 1.43 -14.96 8.31
N GLY A 257 1.80 -14.20 7.26
CA GLY A 257 1.63 -14.62 5.87
C GLY A 257 2.38 -15.90 5.55
N GLU A 258 3.66 -16.01 5.89
CA GLU A 258 4.47 -17.21 5.69
C GLU A 258 3.94 -18.40 6.50
N GLU A 259 3.60 -18.20 7.75
CA GLU A 259 3.08 -19.28 8.59
C GLU A 259 1.74 -19.80 8.08
N LEU A 260 0.79 -18.91 7.76
CA LEU A 260 -0.52 -19.32 7.23
C LEU A 260 -0.40 -19.97 5.85
N TRP A 261 0.53 -19.52 5.00
CA TRP A 261 0.83 -20.18 3.72
C TRP A 261 1.25 -21.63 3.93
N SER A 262 2.17 -21.87 4.87
CA SER A 262 2.60 -23.22 5.24
C SER A 262 1.44 -24.06 5.78
N GLN A 263 0.62 -23.51 6.69
CA GLN A 263 -0.54 -24.19 7.28
C GLN A 263 -1.61 -24.58 6.24
N LEU A 264 -1.73 -23.83 5.15
CA LEU A 264 -2.62 -24.11 4.03
C LEU A 264 -2.03 -25.07 2.99
N GLY A 265 -0.82 -25.60 3.25
CA GLY A 265 -0.14 -26.52 2.34
C GLY A 265 0.48 -25.81 1.13
N GLY A 266 0.90 -24.55 1.29
CA GLY A 266 1.71 -23.84 0.32
C GLY A 266 3.13 -24.43 0.24
N THR A 267 3.75 -24.35 -0.92
CA THR A 267 5.14 -24.82 -1.15
C THR A 267 6.08 -23.63 -1.27
N GLY A 268 7.22 -23.70 -0.60
CA GLY A 268 8.19 -22.60 -0.57
C GLY A 268 7.66 -21.38 0.16
N SER A 269 8.27 -20.22 -0.10
CA SER A 269 7.83 -18.95 0.49
C SER A 269 6.60 -18.39 -0.23
N VAL A 270 5.69 -17.78 0.52
CA VAL A 270 4.53 -17.04 -0.02
C VAL A 270 4.94 -15.93 -0.98
N PHE A 271 6.13 -15.33 -0.78
CA PHE A 271 6.68 -14.27 -1.64
C PHE A 271 7.13 -14.76 -3.02
N HIS A 272 7.22 -16.06 -3.25
CA HIS A 272 7.46 -16.64 -4.56
C HIS A 272 6.15 -17.04 -5.26
N SER A 273 5.00 -16.83 -4.61
CA SER A 273 3.70 -17.11 -5.21
C SER A 273 3.37 -16.06 -6.28
N GLN A 274 2.61 -16.47 -7.27
CA GLN A 274 2.07 -15.56 -8.24
C GLN A 274 1.01 -14.66 -7.58
N TRP A 275 1.05 -13.36 -7.88
CA TRP A 275 0.02 -12.43 -7.45
C TRP A 275 -1.33 -12.83 -8.04
N PRO A 276 -2.41 -12.88 -7.23
CA PRO A 276 -3.71 -13.34 -7.71
C PRO A 276 -4.30 -12.37 -8.75
N GLU A 277 -4.92 -12.92 -9.77
CA GLU A 277 -5.63 -12.14 -10.78
C GLU A 277 -7.14 -12.07 -10.47
N CYS A 278 -7.78 -10.95 -10.76
CA CYS A 278 -9.22 -10.83 -10.62
C CYS A 278 -9.94 -11.11 -11.95
N ASP A 279 -11.07 -11.81 -11.87
CA ASP A 279 -12.00 -11.99 -12.98
C ASP A 279 -13.22 -11.07 -12.77
N ALA A 280 -13.42 -10.15 -13.71
CA ALA A 280 -14.53 -9.19 -13.67
C ALA A 280 -15.91 -9.87 -13.75
N GLU A 281 -16.01 -10.99 -14.48
CA GLU A 281 -17.28 -11.74 -14.58
C GLU A 281 -17.60 -12.43 -13.25
N ALA A 282 -16.59 -13.00 -12.57
CA ALA A 282 -16.76 -13.64 -11.28
C ALA A 282 -17.19 -12.67 -10.16
N MET A 283 -16.93 -11.37 -10.33
CA MET A 283 -17.32 -10.33 -9.38
C MET A 283 -18.78 -9.88 -9.51
N LYS A 284 -19.45 -10.20 -10.61
CA LYS A 284 -20.82 -9.74 -10.85
C LYS A 284 -21.78 -10.32 -9.81
N ASP A 285 -22.69 -9.47 -9.39
CA ASP A 285 -23.80 -9.91 -8.56
C ASP A 285 -24.83 -10.61 -9.45
N ASP A 286 -25.29 -11.78 -9.04
CA ASP A 286 -26.39 -12.49 -9.75
C ASP A 286 -27.69 -11.70 -9.58
N GLU A 287 -27.84 -11.02 -8.45
CA GLU A 287 -28.99 -10.18 -8.14
C GLU A 287 -28.54 -8.79 -7.66
N VAL A 288 -29.35 -7.79 -7.92
CA VAL A 288 -29.16 -6.41 -7.49
C VAL A 288 -30.39 -5.88 -6.76
N GLU A 289 -30.15 -5.13 -5.69
CA GLU A 289 -31.24 -4.42 -5.02
C GLU A 289 -31.61 -3.16 -5.79
N VAL A 290 -32.87 -3.05 -6.16
CA VAL A 290 -33.42 -1.91 -6.89
C VAL A 290 -34.46 -1.20 -6.04
N ALA A 291 -34.25 0.10 -5.79
CA ALA A 291 -35.25 0.91 -5.09
C ALA A 291 -36.45 1.20 -5.99
N VAL A 292 -37.66 0.87 -5.52
CA VAL A 292 -38.89 1.16 -6.21
C VAL A 292 -39.54 2.41 -5.65
N GLN A 293 -39.69 3.40 -6.50
CA GLN A 293 -40.29 4.70 -6.18
C GLN A 293 -41.67 4.86 -6.79
N VAL A 294 -42.56 5.53 -6.06
CA VAL A 294 -43.82 6.06 -6.57
C VAL A 294 -43.79 7.57 -6.44
N ASN A 295 -43.88 8.29 -7.56
CA ASN A 295 -43.81 9.76 -7.61
C ASN A 295 -42.53 10.32 -6.90
N GLY A 296 -41.38 9.64 -7.14
CA GLY A 296 -40.07 10.05 -6.58
C GLY A 296 -39.83 9.68 -5.12
N LYS A 297 -40.78 9.04 -4.43
CA LYS A 297 -40.62 8.54 -3.04
C LYS A 297 -40.41 7.05 -3.03
N THR A 298 -39.30 6.57 -2.43
CA THR A 298 -39.02 5.13 -2.28
C THR A 298 -40.12 4.46 -1.44
N ARG A 299 -40.70 3.41 -1.97
CA ARG A 299 -41.82 2.67 -1.38
C ARG A 299 -41.48 1.22 -1.08
N ALA A 300 -40.54 0.64 -1.85
CA ALA A 300 -40.03 -0.71 -1.65
C ALA A 300 -38.58 -0.80 -2.14
N VAL A 301 -37.89 -1.86 -1.76
CA VAL A 301 -36.62 -2.32 -2.35
C VAL A 301 -36.88 -3.77 -2.75
N ILE A 302 -36.52 -4.13 -3.99
CA ILE A 302 -36.67 -5.49 -4.53
C ILE A 302 -35.31 -6.01 -4.96
N SER A 303 -35.06 -7.30 -4.77
CA SER A 303 -33.93 -8.01 -5.37
C SER A 303 -34.36 -8.55 -6.71
N VAL A 304 -33.59 -8.25 -7.75
CA VAL A 304 -33.87 -8.69 -9.12
C VAL A 304 -32.59 -9.20 -9.77
N PRO A 305 -32.64 -10.15 -10.70
CA PRO A 305 -31.48 -10.56 -11.49
C PRO A 305 -30.73 -9.34 -12.06
N ALA A 306 -29.40 -9.36 -12.03
CA ALA A 306 -28.59 -8.23 -12.50
C ALA A 306 -28.77 -7.94 -14.00
N ASP A 307 -29.09 -8.97 -14.76
CA ASP A 307 -29.33 -8.94 -16.20
C ASP A 307 -30.85 -8.85 -16.58
N ILE A 308 -31.72 -8.54 -15.60
CA ILE A 308 -33.15 -8.45 -15.80
C ILE A 308 -33.50 -7.44 -16.91
N SER A 309 -34.47 -7.81 -17.76
CA SER A 309 -35.00 -6.89 -18.77
C SER A 309 -35.68 -5.67 -18.12
N LYS A 310 -35.69 -4.54 -18.83
CA LYS A 310 -36.38 -3.34 -18.35
C LYS A 310 -37.87 -3.62 -18.08
N GLU A 311 -38.50 -4.39 -18.95
CA GLU A 311 -39.90 -4.75 -18.89
C GLU A 311 -40.22 -5.58 -17.64
N ASP A 312 -39.41 -6.61 -17.38
CA ASP A 312 -39.56 -7.48 -16.20
C ASP A 312 -39.27 -6.76 -14.91
N ALA A 313 -38.21 -5.91 -14.88
CA ALA A 313 -37.88 -5.11 -13.72
C ALA A 313 -39.03 -4.16 -13.34
N ILE A 314 -39.60 -3.47 -14.30
CA ILE A 314 -40.74 -2.58 -14.06
C ILE A 314 -41.97 -3.39 -13.62
N ALA A 315 -42.25 -4.57 -14.20
CA ALA A 315 -43.34 -5.43 -13.79
C ALA A 315 -43.21 -5.87 -12.32
N GLN A 316 -42.02 -6.35 -11.90
CA GLN A 316 -41.77 -6.72 -10.51
C GLN A 316 -41.84 -5.50 -9.59
N GLY A 317 -41.31 -4.36 -10.01
CA GLY A 317 -41.40 -3.11 -9.27
C GLY A 317 -42.85 -2.66 -9.03
N LYS A 318 -43.70 -2.76 -10.04
CA LYS A 318 -45.13 -2.44 -9.92
C LYS A 318 -45.84 -3.34 -8.92
N GLU A 319 -45.60 -4.64 -9.01
CA GLU A 319 -46.20 -5.59 -8.08
C GLU A 319 -45.79 -5.32 -6.63
N ALA A 320 -44.51 -4.99 -6.41
CA ALA A 320 -43.97 -4.69 -5.07
C ALA A 320 -44.56 -3.41 -4.41
N VAL A 321 -45.09 -2.49 -5.20
CA VAL A 321 -45.69 -1.24 -4.71
C VAL A 321 -47.17 -1.07 -5.07
N LYS A 322 -47.85 -2.13 -5.49
CA LYS A 322 -49.23 -2.14 -5.98
C LYS A 322 -50.19 -1.42 -5.01
N ASP A 323 -50.08 -1.71 -3.71
CA ASP A 323 -50.91 -1.11 -2.65
C ASP A 323 -50.55 0.36 -2.34
N LYS A 324 -49.47 0.86 -2.92
CA LYS A 324 -48.96 2.22 -2.69
C LYS A 324 -49.09 3.13 -3.91
N MET A 325 -49.62 2.59 -5.00
CA MET A 325 -49.93 3.33 -6.23
C MET A 325 -51.37 3.87 -6.15
N SER A 326 -51.54 5.14 -6.46
CA SER A 326 -52.86 5.77 -6.61
C SER A 326 -52.95 6.48 -7.95
N GLY A 327 -54.04 6.26 -8.72
CA GLY A 327 -54.23 6.85 -10.02
C GLY A 327 -53.65 6.03 -11.19
N ASN A 328 -53.63 6.61 -12.37
CA ASN A 328 -53.13 5.94 -13.57
C ASN A 328 -51.61 6.16 -13.74
N VAL A 329 -50.87 5.10 -14.13
CA VAL A 329 -49.44 5.20 -14.41
C VAL A 329 -49.26 6.02 -15.71
N VAL A 330 -48.50 7.12 -15.59
CA VAL A 330 -48.25 8.07 -16.67
C VAL A 330 -46.83 7.90 -17.25
N LYS A 331 -45.88 7.49 -16.42
CA LYS A 331 -44.48 7.32 -16.84
C LYS A 331 -43.76 6.31 -15.97
N GLU A 332 -42.91 5.50 -16.60
CA GLU A 332 -42.07 4.50 -15.98
C GLU A 332 -40.59 4.77 -16.33
N ILE A 333 -39.74 4.84 -15.30
CA ILE A 333 -38.32 5.11 -15.43
C ILE A 333 -37.60 3.93 -14.79
N TYR A 334 -36.70 3.29 -15.51
CA TYR A 334 -35.80 2.26 -15.00
C TYR A 334 -34.36 2.66 -15.22
N VAL A 335 -33.58 2.65 -14.17
CA VAL A 335 -32.12 2.78 -14.20
C VAL A 335 -31.57 1.45 -13.72
N PRO A 336 -30.91 0.66 -14.58
CA PRO A 336 -30.41 -0.67 -14.24
C PRO A 336 -29.61 -0.68 -12.95
N GLY A 337 -29.90 -1.64 -12.07
CA GLY A 337 -29.21 -1.83 -10.80
C GLY A 337 -29.36 -0.72 -9.77
N LYS A 338 -30.25 0.27 -10.00
CA LYS A 338 -30.40 1.42 -9.09
C LYS A 338 -31.83 1.69 -8.68
N ILE A 339 -32.70 1.98 -9.66
CA ILE A 339 -34.00 2.54 -9.33
C ILE A 339 -35.07 2.22 -10.39
N ILE A 340 -36.28 1.95 -9.91
CA ILE A 340 -37.52 1.96 -10.71
C ILE A 340 -38.38 3.09 -10.16
N ASN A 341 -38.77 4.05 -11.00
CA ASN A 341 -39.69 5.11 -10.59
C ASN A 341 -40.96 5.08 -11.41
N ILE A 342 -42.10 4.87 -10.74
CA ILE A 342 -43.42 4.80 -11.30
C ILE A 342 -44.11 6.12 -10.99
N VAL A 343 -44.47 6.85 -12.06
CA VAL A 343 -45.18 8.16 -11.92
C VAL A 343 -46.64 7.92 -12.14
N CYS A 344 -47.46 8.19 -11.16
CA CYS A 344 -48.91 8.09 -11.17
C CYS A 344 -49.54 9.49 -11.10
N LYS A 345 -50.64 9.68 -11.86
CA LYS A 345 -51.54 10.85 -11.83
C LYS A 345 -52.96 10.41 -11.57
#